data_864ce1065a1b4362bdbccc5ef448a7fe
#
_entry.id   864ce1065a1b4362bdbccc5ef448a7fe
#
_cell.length_a   1.000
_cell.length_b   1.000
_cell.length_c   1.000
_cell.angle_alpha   90.00
_cell.angle_beta   90.00
_cell.angle_gamma   90.00
#
_symmetry.space_group_name_H-M   'P 1'
#
loop_
_entity.id
_entity.type
_entity.pdbx_description
1 polymer ?
#
loop_
_entity_poly.entity_id
_entity_poly.type
_entity_poly.pdbx_seq_one_letter_code
_entity_poly.pdbx_strand_id
1 'polypeptide(L)'
;MIAGGGTGGHLYPALAIGAEITNRRPNTTVHYVGSKFGLEARVLPERGLSHTLLPISGLQRSFSPRSIGRNLMLVSRVPLALLKVRSLCRSMEPNVIVGTGGYASALPIKVGIGWKIPTVIQEQNSYPGLTTRLFAEPATAVYAGTSDTSTYLDTDIDVTGNPVRSEIHNGSKTVGSELFRLDSERKTVFLFGGSQGSVPLNRAIQPVLPTLQDRGIQLLWQTGVNNYEALKELESDTIRIKPYIKEMAHAYALSDIAVVRAGALTLSELSVCGIPSILLPFPRATADHQTKNAETMVRAGAAIMIRQADLTASNLQETIIGLLDDTDKLTAMGAQALSLGKPKATKEIVDKIFKVALG
;
A
#
# COMPACT_ATOMS: atom_id res chain seq x y z
N MET A 1 -12.31 -11.81 -12.91
CA MET A 1 -12.67 -11.65 -11.48
C MET A 1 -11.43 -11.19 -10.72
N ILE A 2 -11.54 -10.18 -9.83
CA ILE A 2 -10.42 -9.70 -9.01
C ILE A 2 -10.79 -9.84 -7.53
N ALA A 3 -9.95 -10.50 -6.75
CA ALA A 3 -10.20 -10.79 -5.35
C ALA A 3 -9.10 -10.23 -4.45
N GLY A 4 -9.48 -9.41 -3.49
CA GLY A 4 -8.55 -8.80 -2.54
C GLY A 4 -9.26 -7.92 -1.54
N GLY A 5 -8.65 -7.71 -0.38
CA GLY A 5 -9.28 -6.87 0.62
C GLY A 5 -8.78 -7.11 2.04
N GLY A 6 -9.57 -6.59 2.98
CA GLY A 6 -9.22 -6.51 4.40
C GLY A 6 -8.52 -5.21 4.74
N THR A 7 -7.56 -4.77 3.93
CA THR A 7 -6.80 -3.52 4.12
C THR A 7 -6.64 -2.76 2.80
N GLY A 8 -6.25 -1.50 2.88
CA GLY A 8 -5.93 -0.69 1.68
C GLY A 8 -4.79 -1.28 0.84
N GLY A 9 -3.80 -1.93 1.49
CA GLY A 9 -2.68 -2.55 0.81
C GLY A 9 -3.08 -3.64 -0.20
N HIS A 10 -4.21 -4.30 -0.02
CA HIS A 10 -4.72 -5.32 -0.95
C HIS A 10 -5.85 -4.80 -1.86
N LEU A 11 -6.66 -3.86 -1.35
CA LEU A 11 -7.78 -3.31 -2.10
C LEU A 11 -7.33 -2.37 -3.23
N TYR A 12 -6.41 -1.44 -2.94
CA TYR A 12 -5.98 -0.47 -3.94
C TYR A 12 -5.25 -1.09 -5.14
N PRO A 13 -4.39 -2.12 -4.98
CA PRO A 13 -3.89 -2.90 -6.12
C PRO A 13 -5.00 -3.53 -6.98
N ALA A 14 -6.02 -4.12 -6.32
CA ALA A 14 -7.18 -4.67 -7.03
C ALA A 14 -7.91 -3.61 -7.86
N LEU A 15 -8.12 -2.42 -7.28
CA LEU A 15 -8.77 -1.29 -7.95
C LEU A 15 -7.92 -0.76 -9.11
N ALA A 16 -6.60 -0.63 -8.94
CA ALA A 16 -5.69 -0.16 -9.98
C ALA A 16 -5.66 -1.12 -11.19
N ILE A 17 -5.54 -2.42 -10.92
CA ILE A 17 -5.59 -3.46 -11.96
C ILE A 17 -6.93 -3.45 -12.69
N GLY A 18 -8.05 -3.42 -11.96
CA GLY A 18 -9.36 -3.42 -12.56
C GLY A 18 -9.67 -2.17 -13.38
N ALA A 19 -9.25 -0.99 -12.92
CA ALA A 19 -9.38 0.26 -13.65
C ALA A 19 -8.58 0.21 -14.97
N GLU A 20 -7.35 -0.27 -14.95
CA GLU A 20 -6.51 -0.41 -16.15
C GLU A 20 -7.08 -1.43 -17.14
N ILE A 21 -7.65 -2.55 -16.67
CA ILE A 21 -8.35 -3.53 -17.52
C ILE A 21 -9.54 -2.87 -18.23
N THR A 22 -10.38 -2.15 -17.49
CA THR A 22 -11.57 -1.49 -18.02
C THR A 22 -11.20 -0.37 -18.99
N ASN A 23 -10.14 0.40 -18.67
CA ASN A 23 -9.64 1.47 -19.53
C ASN A 23 -9.17 0.93 -20.89
N ARG A 24 -8.45 -0.19 -20.91
CA ARG A 24 -7.93 -0.78 -22.17
C ARG A 24 -8.95 -1.60 -22.93
N ARG A 25 -9.87 -2.24 -22.24
CA ARG A 25 -10.92 -3.09 -22.81
C ARG A 25 -12.27 -2.77 -22.14
N PRO A 26 -12.97 -1.71 -22.58
CA PRO A 26 -14.21 -1.25 -21.94
C PRO A 26 -15.32 -2.32 -21.90
N ASN A 27 -15.31 -3.28 -22.81
CA ASN A 27 -16.30 -4.38 -22.87
C ASN A 27 -15.94 -5.56 -21.93
N THR A 28 -14.85 -5.48 -21.18
CA THR A 28 -14.46 -6.53 -20.22
C THR A 28 -15.26 -6.37 -18.93
N THR A 29 -15.92 -7.43 -18.50
CA THR A 29 -16.57 -7.46 -17.20
C THR A 29 -15.54 -7.66 -16.09
N VAL A 30 -15.35 -6.63 -15.25
CA VAL A 30 -14.55 -6.71 -14.03
C VAL A 30 -15.47 -6.85 -12.83
N HIS A 31 -15.34 -7.95 -12.10
CA HIS A 31 -16.10 -8.20 -10.87
C HIS A 31 -15.17 -8.38 -9.68
N TYR A 32 -15.40 -7.61 -8.62
CA TYR A 32 -14.58 -7.64 -7.42
C TYR A 32 -15.15 -8.59 -6.37
N VAL A 33 -14.25 -9.33 -5.70
CA VAL A 33 -14.62 -10.18 -4.56
C VAL A 33 -13.86 -9.72 -3.33
N GLY A 34 -14.59 -9.34 -2.30
CA GLY A 34 -14.05 -8.84 -1.05
C GLY A 34 -14.73 -9.45 0.18
N SER A 35 -14.45 -8.90 1.35
CA SER A 35 -15.08 -9.26 2.62
C SER A 35 -16.14 -8.24 3.03
N LYS A 36 -17.18 -8.69 3.72
CA LYS A 36 -18.17 -7.81 4.37
C LYS A 36 -17.59 -6.99 5.52
N PHE A 37 -16.40 -7.33 6.02
CA PHE A 37 -15.80 -6.75 7.22
C PHE A 37 -14.53 -5.95 6.93
N GLY A 38 -14.12 -5.84 5.66
CA GLY A 38 -12.96 -5.09 5.23
C GLY A 38 -13.31 -3.71 4.65
N LEU A 39 -12.29 -2.97 4.27
CA LEU A 39 -12.43 -1.65 3.63
C LEU A 39 -13.26 -1.70 2.34
N GLU A 40 -13.18 -2.81 1.63
CA GLU A 40 -13.90 -3.08 0.39
C GLU A 40 -15.41 -3.06 0.54
N ALA A 41 -15.93 -3.37 1.73
CA ALA A 41 -17.37 -3.31 2.01
C ALA A 41 -17.95 -1.90 1.91
N ARG A 42 -17.12 -0.90 2.07
CA ARG A 42 -17.46 0.52 1.90
C ARG A 42 -17.06 1.03 0.52
N VAL A 43 -15.82 0.81 0.13
CA VAL A 43 -15.23 1.44 -1.07
C VAL A 43 -15.83 0.93 -2.37
N LEU A 44 -16.12 -0.38 -2.48
CA LEU A 44 -16.68 -0.94 -3.74
C LEU A 44 -18.08 -0.42 -4.05
N PRO A 45 -19.04 -0.40 -3.09
CA PRO A 45 -20.36 0.22 -3.30
C PRO A 45 -20.27 1.73 -3.57
N GLU A 46 -19.46 2.49 -2.79
CA GLU A 46 -19.30 3.94 -2.99
C GLU A 46 -18.82 4.30 -4.39
N ARG A 47 -18.05 3.40 -5.03
CA ARG A 47 -17.56 3.58 -6.42
C ARG A 47 -18.47 2.98 -7.49
N GLY A 48 -19.62 2.41 -7.13
CA GLY A 48 -20.54 1.75 -8.06
C GLY A 48 -19.94 0.54 -8.79
N LEU A 49 -18.90 -0.10 -8.21
CA LEU A 49 -18.22 -1.22 -8.86
C LEU A 49 -18.98 -2.53 -8.67
N SER A 50 -19.02 -3.36 -9.73
CA SER A 50 -19.60 -4.71 -9.65
C SER A 50 -18.84 -5.56 -8.64
N HIS A 51 -19.52 -6.07 -7.61
CA HIS A 51 -18.84 -6.76 -6.52
C HIS A 51 -19.67 -7.82 -5.81
N THR A 52 -18.96 -8.72 -5.13
CA THR A 52 -19.53 -9.69 -4.19
C THR A 52 -18.76 -9.64 -2.88
N LEU A 53 -19.47 -9.44 -1.78
CA LEU A 53 -18.88 -9.45 -0.44
C LEU A 53 -19.14 -10.80 0.25
N LEU A 54 -18.05 -11.44 0.69
CA LEU A 54 -18.05 -12.71 1.39
C LEU A 54 -18.16 -12.50 2.91
N PRO A 55 -18.86 -13.38 3.66
CA PRO A 55 -18.99 -13.27 5.12
C PRO A 55 -17.76 -13.82 5.86
N ILE A 56 -16.57 -13.51 5.39
CA ILE A 56 -15.29 -13.98 5.95
C ILE A 56 -14.50 -12.81 6.53
N SER A 57 -13.69 -13.08 7.53
CA SER A 57 -12.78 -12.13 8.17
C SER A 57 -11.38 -12.74 8.30
N GLY A 58 -10.38 -11.92 8.57
CA GLY A 58 -9.06 -12.44 8.89
C GLY A 58 -9.05 -13.21 10.21
N LEU A 59 -8.23 -14.26 10.27
CA LEU A 59 -7.98 -15.05 11.47
C LEU A 59 -7.43 -14.12 12.57
N GLN A 60 -8.09 -14.16 13.73
CA GLN A 60 -7.64 -13.43 14.92
C GLN A 60 -6.53 -14.20 15.61
N ARG A 61 -5.38 -13.57 15.81
CA ARG A 61 -4.19 -14.19 16.43
C ARG A 61 -4.18 -14.12 17.95
N SER A 62 -5.07 -13.36 18.55
CA SER A 62 -5.21 -13.22 20.00
C SER A 62 -5.97 -14.42 20.58
N PHE A 63 -5.55 -14.90 21.74
CA PHE A 63 -6.22 -15.96 22.50
C PHE A 63 -7.33 -15.43 23.41
N SER A 64 -7.82 -14.20 23.20
CA SER A 64 -8.95 -13.69 23.97
C SER A 64 -10.24 -14.47 23.64
N PRO A 65 -11.18 -14.62 24.60
CA PRO A 65 -12.47 -15.32 24.37
C PRO A 65 -13.22 -14.74 23.15
N ARG A 66 -13.12 -13.44 22.94
CA ARG A 66 -13.69 -12.74 21.78
C ARG A 66 -13.06 -13.17 20.45
N SER A 67 -11.75 -13.39 20.45
CA SER A 67 -11.00 -13.84 19.24
C SER A 67 -11.28 -15.31 18.94
N ILE A 68 -11.37 -16.14 19.96
CA ILE A 68 -11.75 -17.56 19.84
C ILE A 68 -13.16 -17.68 19.26
N GLY A 69 -14.13 -16.95 19.81
CA GLY A 69 -15.51 -16.92 19.30
C GLY A 69 -15.59 -16.45 17.84
N ARG A 70 -14.80 -15.44 17.45
CA ARG A 70 -14.70 -14.99 16.06
C ARG A 70 -14.10 -16.04 15.13
N ASN A 71 -13.07 -16.75 15.57
CA ASN A 71 -12.45 -17.82 14.79
C ASN A 71 -13.40 -19.04 14.64
N LEU A 72 -14.17 -19.39 15.67
CA LEU A 72 -15.20 -20.43 15.57
C LEU A 72 -16.30 -20.04 14.55
N MET A 73 -16.77 -18.80 14.60
CA MET A 73 -17.71 -18.30 13.57
C MET A 73 -17.13 -18.29 12.16
N LEU A 74 -15.81 -18.13 12.02
CA LEU A 74 -15.16 -18.21 10.72
C LEU A 74 -15.25 -19.63 10.13
N VAL A 75 -15.07 -20.65 10.96
CA VAL A 75 -15.18 -22.07 10.54
C VAL A 75 -16.56 -22.36 9.93
N SER A 76 -17.64 -21.86 10.53
CA SER A 76 -19.00 -22.04 9.99
C SER A 76 -19.27 -21.21 8.72
N ARG A 77 -18.60 -20.06 8.56
CA ARG A 77 -18.79 -19.12 7.42
C ARG A 77 -18.01 -19.51 6.19
N VAL A 78 -16.86 -20.18 6.34
CA VAL A 78 -16.00 -20.58 5.21
C VAL A 78 -16.73 -21.49 4.22
N PRO A 79 -17.49 -22.55 4.61
CA PRO A 79 -18.26 -23.35 3.67
C PRO A 79 -19.29 -22.54 2.86
N LEU A 80 -20.03 -21.65 3.53
CA LEU A 80 -21.01 -20.78 2.87
C LEU A 80 -20.34 -19.82 1.88
N ALA A 81 -19.22 -19.23 2.28
CA ALA A 81 -18.43 -18.35 1.41
C ALA A 81 -17.88 -19.14 0.20
N LEU A 82 -17.42 -20.37 0.40
CA LEU A 82 -16.94 -21.25 -0.67
C LEU A 82 -18.04 -21.59 -1.67
N LEU A 83 -19.25 -21.94 -1.18
CA LEU A 83 -20.42 -22.17 -2.04
C LEU A 83 -20.76 -20.92 -2.84
N LYS A 84 -20.73 -19.75 -2.22
CA LYS A 84 -20.99 -18.47 -2.89
C LYS A 84 -19.97 -18.19 -3.99
N VAL A 85 -18.67 -18.41 -3.73
CA VAL A 85 -17.61 -18.25 -4.76
C VAL A 85 -17.80 -19.25 -5.91
N ARG A 86 -18.12 -20.52 -5.60
CA ARG A 86 -18.40 -21.53 -6.64
C ARG A 86 -19.61 -21.16 -7.50
N SER A 87 -20.70 -20.68 -6.88
CA SER A 87 -21.88 -20.19 -7.59
C SER A 87 -21.52 -19.02 -8.49
N LEU A 88 -20.74 -18.06 -7.97
CA LEU A 88 -20.26 -16.89 -8.72
C LEU A 88 -19.40 -17.32 -9.92
N CYS A 89 -18.45 -18.23 -9.74
CA CYS A 89 -17.63 -18.73 -10.84
C CYS A 89 -18.46 -19.46 -11.91
N ARG A 90 -19.52 -20.19 -11.52
CA ARG A 90 -20.44 -20.83 -12.49
C ARG A 90 -21.26 -19.83 -13.29
N SER A 91 -21.75 -18.79 -12.63
CA SER A 91 -22.62 -17.79 -13.30
C SER A 91 -21.86 -16.79 -14.17
N MET A 92 -20.59 -16.52 -13.83
CA MET A 92 -19.78 -15.50 -14.51
C MET A 92 -18.75 -16.09 -15.49
N GLU A 93 -18.41 -17.37 -15.35
CA GLU A 93 -17.41 -18.07 -16.15
C GLU A 93 -16.13 -17.23 -16.36
N PRO A 94 -15.42 -16.82 -15.27
CA PRO A 94 -14.32 -15.89 -15.40
C PRO A 94 -13.16 -16.50 -16.19
N ASN A 95 -12.64 -15.78 -17.19
CA ASN A 95 -11.46 -16.17 -17.95
C ASN A 95 -10.20 -16.19 -17.08
N VAL A 96 -10.15 -15.38 -16.01
CA VAL A 96 -9.02 -15.30 -15.08
C VAL A 96 -9.50 -14.85 -13.70
N ILE A 97 -8.87 -15.39 -12.67
CA ILE A 97 -9.01 -14.93 -11.27
C ILE A 97 -7.71 -14.29 -10.84
N VAL A 98 -7.78 -13.01 -10.44
CA VAL A 98 -6.63 -12.25 -9.94
C VAL A 98 -6.77 -12.09 -8.43
N GLY A 99 -5.82 -12.60 -7.67
CA GLY A 99 -5.75 -12.41 -6.22
C GLY A 99 -4.72 -11.34 -5.86
N THR A 100 -5.16 -10.27 -5.17
CA THR A 100 -4.26 -9.19 -4.71
C THR A 100 -3.95 -9.28 -3.22
N GLY A 101 -4.18 -10.46 -2.63
CA GLY A 101 -3.84 -10.71 -1.22
C GLY A 101 -4.98 -10.48 -0.24
N GLY A 102 -4.63 -10.68 1.03
CA GLY A 102 -5.58 -10.71 2.12
C GLY A 102 -6.42 -11.99 2.16
N TYR A 103 -7.14 -12.18 3.26
CA TYR A 103 -8.00 -13.35 3.45
C TYR A 103 -9.17 -13.41 2.45
N ALA A 104 -9.57 -12.27 1.90
CA ALA A 104 -10.67 -12.19 0.94
C ALA A 104 -10.35 -12.86 -0.40
N SER A 105 -9.06 -12.93 -0.80
CA SER A 105 -8.63 -13.55 -2.04
C SER A 105 -8.45 -15.09 -1.94
N ALA A 106 -8.32 -15.64 -0.73
CA ALA A 106 -7.98 -17.04 -0.55
C ALA A 106 -9.00 -18.02 -1.17
N LEU A 107 -10.30 -17.78 -0.96
CA LEU A 107 -11.34 -18.67 -1.49
C LEU A 107 -11.51 -18.56 -3.02
N PRO A 108 -11.55 -17.36 -3.63
CA PRO A 108 -11.53 -17.24 -5.09
C PRO A 108 -10.32 -17.91 -5.75
N ILE A 109 -9.11 -17.69 -5.22
CA ILE A 109 -7.89 -18.37 -5.69
C ILE A 109 -8.02 -19.89 -5.59
N LYS A 110 -8.44 -20.42 -4.42
CA LYS A 110 -8.64 -21.85 -4.21
C LYS A 110 -9.63 -22.47 -5.20
N VAL A 111 -10.75 -21.79 -5.47
CA VAL A 111 -11.74 -22.26 -6.45
C VAL A 111 -11.18 -22.21 -7.86
N GLY A 112 -10.49 -21.13 -8.22
CA GLY A 112 -9.86 -20.98 -9.54
C GLY A 112 -8.89 -22.10 -9.85
N ILE A 113 -7.95 -22.37 -8.95
CA ILE A 113 -6.98 -23.47 -9.07
C ILE A 113 -7.71 -24.82 -9.19
N GLY A 114 -8.67 -25.08 -8.29
CA GLY A 114 -9.39 -26.36 -8.27
C GLY A 114 -10.28 -26.61 -9.50
N TRP A 115 -10.69 -25.55 -10.19
CA TRP A 115 -11.49 -25.63 -11.42
C TRP A 115 -10.67 -25.37 -12.68
N LYS A 116 -9.35 -25.26 -12.57
CA LYS A 116 -8.44 -24.97 -13.67
C LYS A 116 -8.75 -23.66 -14.40
N ILE A 117 -9.33 -22.69 -13.68
CA ILE A 117 -9.46 -21.33 -14.18
C ILE A 117 -8.10 -20.66 -14.05
N PRO A 118 -7.56 -20.02 -15.08
CA PRO A 118 -6.30 -19.29 -14.97
C PRO A 118 -6.29 -18.36 -13.75
N THR A 119 -5.28 -18.52 -12.88
CA THR A 119 -5.24 -17.82 -11.59
C THR A 119 -3.91 -17.10 -11.44
N VAL A 120 -4.00 -15.80 -11.21
CA VAL A 120 -2.85 -14.90 -11.04
C VAL A 120 -2.84 -14.36 -9.62
N ILE A 121 -1.67 -14.32 -9.00
CA ILE A 121 -1.46 -13.69 -7.69
C ILE A 121 -0.58 -12.45 -7.87
N GLN A 122 -1.00 -11.30 -7.35
CA GLN A 122 -0.18 -10.10 -7.23
C GLN A 122 0.16 -9.91 -5.75
N GLU A 123 1.45 -10.01 -5.41
CA GLU A 123 1.99 -9.84 -4.06
C GLU A 123 2.70 -8.49 -3.95
N GLN A 124 2.33 -7.70 -2.94
CA GLN A 124 2.86 -6.35 -2.78
C GLN A 124 4.11 -6.28 -1.92
N ASN A 125 4.23 -7.19 -0.95
CA ASN A 125 5.23 -7.09 0.12
C ASN A 125 6.48 -7.90 -0.20
N SER A 126 7.62 -7.48 0.34
CA SER A 126 8.87 -8.25 0.30
C SER A 126 8.71 -9.61 0.99
N TYR A 127 7.96 -9.68 2.10
CA TYR A 127 7.56 -10.93 2.73
C TYR A 127 6.11 -11.26 2.35
N PRO A 128 5.87 -12.34 1.57
CA PRO A 128 4.57 -12.64 1.02
C PRO A 128 3.54 -13.02 2.09
N GLY A 129 2.30 -12.60 1.86
CA GLY A 129 1.17 -12.92 2.71
C GLY A 129 0.86 -14.43 2.75
N LEU A 130 0.12 -14.88 3.77
CA LEU A 130 -0.22 -16.29 3.93
C LEU A 130 -0.95 -16.87 2.70
N THR A 131 -1.87 -16.11 2.11
CA THR A 131 -2.59 -16.53 0.90
C THR A 131 -1.64 -16.76 -0.26
N THR A 132 -0.70 -15.84 -0.49
CA THR A 132 0.33 -15.99 -1.54
C THR A 132 1.17 -17.24 -1.28
N ARG A 133 1.69 -17.42 -0.07
CA ARG A 133 2.52 -18.59 0.27
C ARG A 133 1.81 -19.95 0.11
N LEU A 134 0.48 -19.98 0.33
CA LEU A 134 -0.30 -21.22 0.19
C LEU A 134 -0.65 -21.55 -1.27
N PHE A 135 -0.74 -20.55 -2.13
CA PHE A 135 -1.28 -20.73 -3.47
C PHE A 135 -0.34 -20.29 -4.61
N ALA A 136 0.87 -19.82 -4.31
CA ALA A 136 1.81 -19.38 -5.33
C ALA A 136 2.20 -20.50 -6.29
N GLU A 137 2.58 -21.66 -5.76
CA GLU A 137 3.00 -22.83 -6.54
C GLU A 137 1.93 -23.33 -7.53
N PRO A 138 0.66 -23.59 -7.11
CA PRO A 138 -0.39 -24.02 -8.03
C PRO A 138 -1.03 -22.88 -8.84
N ALA A 139 -0.66 -21.63 -8.65
CA ALA A 139 -1.17 -20.51 -9.46
C ALA A 139 -0.55 -20.50 -10.87
N THR A 140 -1.28 -19.94 -11.84
CA THR A 140 -0.78 -19.82 -13.22
C THR A 140 0.40 -18.85 -13.30
N ALA A 141 0.38 -17.78 -12.49
CA ALA A 141 1.48 -16.81 -12.41
C ALA A 141 1.45 -16.05 -11.08
N VAL A 142 2.64 -15.61 -10.64
CA VAL A 142 2.81 -14.73 -9.48
C VAL A 142 3.55 -13.47 -9.91
N TYR A 143 2.93 -12.31 -9.72
CA TYR A 143 3.50 -11.00 -9.97
C TYR A 143 3.87 -10.34 -8.65
N ALA A 144 5.12 -9.99 -8.47
CA ALA A 144 5.63 -9.47 -7.21
C ALA A 144 6.03 -8.00 -7.30
N GLY A 145 5.83 -7.29 -6.19
CA GLY A 145 6.25 -5.90 -6.03
C GLY A 145 7.77 -5.73 -5.95
N THR A 146 8.48 -6.76 -5.51
CA THR A 146 9.93 -6.76 -5.28
C THR A 146 10.52 -8.14 -5.49
N SER A 147 11.82 -8.19 -5.86
CA SER A 147 12.57 -9.44 -6.01
C SER A 147 12.73 -10.22 -4.70
N ASP A 148 12.75 -9.55 -3.55
CA ASP A 148 12.89 -10.21 -2.25
C ASP A 148 11.78 -11.23 -1.97
N THR A 149 10.62 -11.10 -2.62
CA THR A 149 9.51 -12.05 -2.52
C THR A 149 9.91 -13.45 -2.93
N SER A 150 10.82 -13.60 -3.92
CA SER A 150 11.29 -14.91 -4.40
C SER A 150 11.98 -15.75 -3.32
N THR A 151 12.62 -15.10 -2.34
CA THR A 151 13.34 -15.83 -1.27
C THR A 151 12.40 -16.63 -0.34
N TYR A 152 11.09 -16.42 -0.45
CA TYR A 152 10.06 -17.00 0.42
C TYR A 152 9.06 -17.88 -0.34
N LEU A 153 9.25 -18.09 -1.63
CA LEU A 153 8.36 -18.87 -2.49
C LEU A 153 9.16 -19.89 -3.30
N ASP A 154 8.70 -21.12 -3.35
CA ASP A 154 9.30 -22.19 -4.14
C ASP A 154 8.70 -22.25 -5.57
N THR A 155 8.54 -21.08 -6.19
CA THR A 155 8.00 -20.94 -7.55
C THR A 155 8.57 -19.71 -8.24
N ASP A 156 8.59 -19.73 -9.56
CA ASP A 156 8.99 -18.56 -10.33
C ASP A 156 8.03 -17.40 -10.12
N ILE A 157 8.59 -16.21 -10.02
CA ILE A 157 7.84 -14.96 -9.91
C ILE A 157 8.27 -13.97 -10.98
N ASP A 158 7.34 -13.18 -11.45
CA ASP A 158 7.61 -12.01 -12.28
C ASP A 158 7.68 -10.75 -11.40
N VAL A 159 8.82 -10.07 -11.37
CA VAL A 159 9.00 -8.82 -10.60
C VAL A 159 8.50 -7.63 -11.43
N THR A 160 7.19 -7.45 -11.43
CA THR A 160 6.52 -6.37 -12.17
C THR A 160 6.51 -5.03 -11.43
N GLY A 161 6.76 -5.05 -10.13
CA GLY A 161 6.46 -3.92 -9.23
C GLY A 161 5.01 -3.93 -8.73
N ASN A 162 4.69 -2.98 -7.88
CA ASN A 162 3.33 -2.83 -7.37
C ASN A 162 2.48 -1.92 -8.25
N PRO A 163 1.18 -2.21 -8.40
CA PRO A 163 0.27 -1.32 -9.10
C PRO A 163 0.11 -0.02 -8.32
N VAL A 164 0.76 1.02 -8.77
CA VAL A 164 0.62 2.40 -8.26
C VAL A 164 -0.40 3.16 -9.10
N ARG A 165 -0.93 4.23 -8.53
CA ARG A 165 -1.85 5.12 -9.24
C ARG A 165 -1.14 5.75 -10.43
N SER A 166 -1.80 5.77 -11.59
CA SER A 166 -1.20 6.26 -12.85
C SER A 166 -0.79 7.73 -12.79
N GLU A 167 -1.48 8.53 -11.97
CA GLU A 167 -1.22 9.95 -11.80
C GLU A 167 -0.04 10.28 -10.86
N ILE A 168 0.51 9.29 -10.13
CA ILE A 168 1.45 9.56 -9.04
C ILE A 168 2.75 10.24 -9.51
N HIS A 169 3.20 9.92 -10.71
CA HIS A 169 4.41 10.50 -11.30
C HIS A 169 4.16 11.79 -12.10
N ASN A 170 2.90 12.23 -12.20
CA ASN A 170 2.50 13.46 -12.88
C ASN A 170 2.39 14.65 -11.91
N GLY A 171 2.95 14.53 -10.71
CA GLY A 171 2.96 15.60 -9.72
C GLY A 171 3.75 16.82 -10.20
N SER A 172 3.28 18.00 -9.83
CA SER A 172 3.96 19.28 -10.07
C SER A 172 4.28 19.96 -8.75
N LYS A 173 5.53 20.35 -8.56
CA LYS A 173 5.99 21.09 -7.38
C LYS A 173 5.29 22.43 -7.25
N THR A 174 5.12 23.15 -8.36
CA THR A 174 4.40 24.45 -8.41
C THR A 174 2.93 24.28 -7.99
N VAL A 175 2.23 23.30 -8.56
CA VAL A 175 0.83 23.03 -8.19
C VAL A 175 0.73 22.60 -6.72
N GLY A 176 1.68 21.79 -6.23
CA GLY A 176 1.74 21.39 -4.82
C GLY A 176 1.96 22.58 -3.90
N SER A 177 2.85 23.50 -4.26
CA SER A 177 3.12 24.75 -3.55
C SER A 177 1.85 25.59 -3.40
N GLU A 178 1.14 25.84 -4.48
CA GLU A 178 -0.11 26.59 -4.49
C GLU A 178 -1.21 25.87 -3.66
N LEU A 179 -1.41 24.57 -3.90
CA LEU A 179 -2.44 23.76 -3.27
C LEU A 179 -2.29 23.67 -1.75
N PHE A 180 -1.05 23.48 -1.30
CA PHE A 180 -0.75 23.36 0.12
C PHE A 180 -0.32 24.68 0.75
N ARG A 181 -0.22 25.77 -0.01
CA ARG A 181 0.26 27.09 0.45
C ARG A 181 1.61 26.99 1.15
N LEU A 182 2.54 26.29 0.52
CA LEU A 182 3.93 26.13 0.95
C LEU A 182 4.84 26.71 -0.15
N ASP A 183 6.02 27.15 0.22
CA ASP A 183 6.99 27.75 -0.69
C ASP A 183 7.76 26.64 -1.45
N SER A 184 7.79 26.69 -2.78
CA SER A 184 8.50 25.71 -3.61
C SER A 184 10.02 25.77 -3.46
N GLU A 185 10.58 26.89 -2.98
CA GLU A 185 12.03 27.07 -2.85
C GLU A 185 12.57 26.56 -1.50
N ARG A 186 11.69 26.25 -0.55
CA ARG A 186 12.08 25.75 0.77
C ARG A 186 12.07 24.24 0.83
N LYS A 187 12.93 23.67 1.67
CA LYS A 187 12.92 22.25 1.98
C LYS A 187 11.62 21.82 2.64
N THR A 188 11.02 20.77 2.13
CA THR A 188 9.71 20.28 2.60
C THR A 188 9.80 18.81 3.06
N VAL A 189 9.41 18.58 4.30
CA VAL A 189 9.19 17.24 4.89
C VAL A 189 7.73 16.85 4.67
N PHE A 190 7.48 15.68 4.09
CA PHE A 190 6.12 15.14 4.00
C PHE A 190 5.94 14.00 5.01
N LEU A 191 5.12 14.21 6.03
CA LEU A 191 4.86 13.23 7.09
C LEU A 191 3.46 12.66 6.98
N PHE A 192 3.36 11.31 6.88
CA PHE A 192 2.08 10.61 6.94
C PHE A 192 2.20 9.15 7.41
N GLY A 193 1.19 8.70 8.13
CA GLY A 193 1.11 7.34 8.67
C GLY A 193 0.17 6.41 7.90
N GLY A 194 -0.10 6.70 6.61
CA GLY A 194 -1.16 6.09 5.82
C GLY A 194 -2.52 6.77 6.02
N SER A 195 -3.60 6.25 5.42
CA SER A 195 -4.93 6.90 5.41
C SER A 195 -5.54 7.12 6.79
N GLN A 196 -5.18 6.32 7.78
CA GLN A 196 -5.67 6.44 9.16
C GLN A 196 -4.78 7.32 10.04
N GLY A 197 -3.62 7.76 9.52
CA GLY A 197 -2.60 8.41 10.29
C GLY A 197 -1.81 7.45 11.20
N SER A 198 -0.92 8.01 12.01
CA SER A 198 -0.10 7.25 12.97
C SER A 198 0.12 8.06 14.25
N VAL A 199 -0.56 7.69 15.32
CA VAL A 199 -0.42 8.37 16.62
C VAL A 199 1.05 8.48 17.09
N PRO A 200 1.89 7.42 17.00
CA PRO A 200 3.30 7.55 17.36
C PRO A 200 4.06 8.58 16.52
N LEU A 201 3.85 8.59 15.20
CA LEU A 201 4.45 9.60 14.31
C LEU A 201 3.96 11.00 14.65
N ASN A 202 2.63 11.15 14.80
CA ASN A 202 2.02 12.43 15.15
C ASN A 202 2.54 12.99 16.48
N ARG A 203 2.83 12.14 17.46
CA ARG A 203 3.41 12.57 18.74
C ARG A 203 4.90 12.91 18.64
N ALA A 204 5.66 12.12 17.88
CA ALA A 204 7.10 12.32 17.77
C ALA A 204 7.48 13.60 17.00
N ILE A 205 6.66 14.03 16.03
CA ILE A 205 6.96 15.24 15.24
C ILE A 205 6.64 16.55 15.99
N GLN A 206 5.69 16.56 16.93
CA GLN A 206 5.26 17.78 17.60
C GLN A 206 6.41 18.53 18.29
N PRO A 207 7.28 17.89 19.12
CA PRO A 207 8.41 18.60 19.71
C PRO A 207 9.48 19.05 18.70
N VAL A 208 9.44 18.54 17.46
CA VAL A 208 10.39 18.88 16.38
C VAL A 208 9.97 20.15 15.65
N LEU A 209 8.69 20.56 15.72
CA LEU A 209 8.14 21.69 14.97
C LEU A 209 8.91 22.99 15.17
N PRO A 210 9.29 23.42 16.39
CA PRO A 210 10.06 24.65 16.58
C PRO A 210 11.39 24.63 15.82
N THR A 211 12.12 23.50 15.88
CA THR A 211 13.41 23.38 15.15
C THR A 211 13.22 23.45 13.64
N LEU A 212 12.16 22.86 13.09
CA LEU A 212 11.87 22.99 11.65
C LEU A 212 11.58 24.44 11.27
N GLN A 213 10.77 25.14 12.07
CA GLN A 213 10.42 26.54 11.83
C GLN A 213 11.65 27.45 11.90
N ASP A 214 12.49 27.33 12.92
CA ASP A 214 13.72 28.12 13.11
C ASP A 214 14.69 27.93 11.94
N ARG A 215 14.68 26.77 11.29
CA ARG A 215 15.51 26.45 10.12
C ARG A 215 14.83 26.75 8.78
N GLY A 216 13.62 27.28 8.79
CA GLY A 216 12.85 27.56 7.58
C GLY A 216 12.41 26.31 6.80
N ILE A 217 12.43 25.14 7.44
CA ILE A 217 12.00 23.86 6.86
C ILE A 217 10.48 23.76 6.97
N GLN A 218 9.84 23.36 5.90
CA GLN A 218 8.39 23.21 5.83
C GLN A 218 7.95 21.77 6.14
N LEU A 219 6.76 21.64 6.69
CA LEU A 219 6.12 20.35 6.97
C LEU A 219 4.74 20.28 6.32
N LEU A 220 4.56 19.33 5.41
CA LEU A 220 3.25 18.86 4.98
C LEU A 220 2.89 17.61 5.80
N TRP A 221 1.82 17.71 6.58
CA TRP A 221 1.50 16.67 7.57
C TRP A 221 0.08 16.11 7.41
N GLN A 222 -0.02 14.84 7.01
CA GLN A 222 -1.30 14.11 7.04
C GLN A 222 -1.45 13.36 8.36
N THR A 223 -2.29 13.86 9.23
CA THR A 223 -2.49 13.33 10.59
C THR A 223 -3.37 12.09 10.68
N GLY A 224 -4.22 11.87 9.67
CA GLY A 224 -5.40 10.99 9.74
C GLY A 224 -6.60 11.70 10.37
N VAL A 225 -7.79 11.36 9.89
CA VAL A 225 -9.06 12.04 10.27
C VAL A 225 -9.27 12.08 11.79
N ASN A 226 -8.96 10.97 12.47
CA ASN A 226 -9.21 10.87 13.92
C ASN A 226 -8.27 11.71 14.79
N ASN A 227 -7.15 12.19 14.24
CA ASN A 227 -6.17 12.98 14.99
C ASN A 227 -6.17 14.46 14.58
N TYR A 228 -6.84 14.79 13.49
CA TYR A 228 -6.80 16.12 12.89
C TYR A 228 -7.26 17.23 13.83
N GLU A 229 -8.43 17.07 14.46
CA GLU A 229 -9.00 18.09 15.35
C GLU A 229 -8.10 18.46 16.53
N ALA A 230 -7.33 17.49 17.04
CA ALA A 230 -6.39 17.72 18.14
C ALA A 230 -5.07 18.38 17.71
N LEU A 231 -4.78 18.41 16.41
CA LEU A 231 -3.49 18.83 15.88
C LEU A 231 -3.58 20.06 14.97
N LYS A 232 -4.74 20.41 14.44
CA LYS A 232 -4.93 21.51 13.48
C LYS A 232 -4.46 22.87 13.98
N GLU A 233 -4.50 23.11 15.29
CA GLU A 233 -4.04 24.37 15.90
C GLU A 233 -2.51 24.55 15.82
N LEU A 234 -1.76 23.52 15.47
CA LEU A 234 -0.31 23.56 15.23
C LEU A 234 0.03 24.03 13.80
N GLU A 235 -0.95 24.30 12.97
CA GLU A 235 -0.76 24.84 11.61
C GLU A 235 -0.14 26.24 11.67
N SER A 236 0.81 26.52 10.78
CA SER A 236 1.49 27.80 10.67
C SER A 236 1.88 28.09 9.22
N ASP A 237 2.59 29.18 8.95
CA ASP A 237 3.02 29.50 7.58
C ASP A 237 3.95 28.45 6.96
N THR A 238 4.69 27.70 7.79
CA THR A 238 5.60 26.64 7.33
C THR A 238 5.09 25.24 7.61
N ILE A 239 3.97 25.10 8.32
CA ILE A 239 3.39 23.80 8.71
C ILE A 239 1.97 23.71 8.17
N ARG A 240 1.71 22.74 7.30
CA ARG A 240 0.37 22.46 6.76
C ARG A 240 -0.12 21.12 7.25
N ILE A 241 -1.29 21.12 7.89
CA ILE A 241 -1.90 19.96 8.50
C ILE A 241 -3.18 19.59 7.76
N LYS A 242 -3.28 18.33 7.33
CA LYS A 242 -4.46 17.81 6.63
C LYS A 242 -4.93 16.51 7.27
N PRO A 243 -6.24 16.29 7.40
CA PRO A 243 -6.77 15.00 7.87
C PRO A 243 -6.46 13.89 6.87
N TYR A 244 -6.55 14.21 5.58
CA TYR A 244 -6.28 13.31 4.46
C TYR A 244 -5.92 14.13 3.21
N ILE A 245 -4.91 13.67 2.48
CA ILE A 245 -4.46 14.28 1.22
C ILE A 245 -4.91 13.38 0.07
N LYS A 246 -5.69 13.93 -0.85
CA LYS A 246 -6.11 13.25 -2.09
C LYS A 246 -5.08 13.41 -3.19
N GLU A 247 -4.51 14.58 -3.27
CA GLU A 247 -3.59 15.05 -4.30
C GLU A 247 -2.14 14.61 -4.01
N MET A 248 -1.96 13.29 -3.77
CA MET A 248 -0.68 12.72 -3.35
C MET A 248 0.45 12.98 -4.36
N ALA A 249 0.16 13.00 -5.66
CA ALA A 249 1.15 13.29 -6.68
C ALA A 249 1.84 14.65 -6.45
N HIS A 250 1.05 15.68 -6.16
CA HIS A 250 1.56 17.03 -5.90
C HIS A 250 2.24 17.12 -4.52
N ALA A 251 1.76 16.37 -3.53
CA ALA A 251 2.41 16.27 -2.23
C ALA A 251 3.80 15.64 -2.34
N TYR A 252 3.92 14.56 -3.11
CA TYR A 252 5.22 13.95 -3.40
C TYR A 252 6.14 14.90 -4.18
N ALA A 253 5.64 15.54 -5.24
CA ALA A 253 6.44 16.46 -6.04
C ALA A 253 6.97 17.70 -5.26
N LEU A 254 6.26 18.13 -4.22
CA LEU A 254 6.68 19.21 -3.33
C LEU A 254 7.73 18.77 -2.30
N SER A 255 7.83 17.46 -2.01
CA SER A 255 8.59 16.93 -0.87
C SER A 255 10.04 16.65 -1.22
N ASP A 256 10.97 17.07 -0.35
CA ASP A 256 12.38 16.68 -0.42
C ASP A 256 12.65 15.36 0.29
N ILE A 257 11.94 15.08 1.39
CA ILE A 257 11.95 13.79 2.11
C ILE A 257 10.56 13.41 2.57
N ALA A 258 10.33 12.11 2.74
CA ALA A 258 9.11 11.58 3.31
C ALA A 258 9.38 10.86 4.64
N VAL A 259 8.54 11.09 5.66
CA VAL A 259 8.56 10.38 6.95
C VAL A 259 7.28 9.55 7.05
N VAL A 260 7.39 8.22 6.92
CA VAL A 260 6.21 7.39 6.63
C VAL A 260 6.22 6.00 7.27
N ARG A 261 5.07 5.35 7.31
CA ARG A 261 4.97 3.90 7.54
C ARG A 261 5.44 3.12 6.30
N ALA A 262 6.06 1.96 6.50
CA ALA A 262 6.63 1.14 5.42
C ALA A 262 5.60 0.22 4.74
N GLY A 263 4.44 0.77 4.36
CA GLY A 263 3.46 0.06 3.55
C GLY A 263 3.95 -0.12 2.11
N ALA A 264 3.81 -1.31 1.54
CA ALA A 264 4.38 -1.65 0.22
C ALA A 264 4.00 -0.67 -0.90
N LEU A 265 2.72 -0.24 -0.96
CA LEU A 265 2.28 0.73 -1.97
C LEU A 265 2.89 2.13 -1.75
N THR A 266 3.00 2.56 -0.49
CA THR A 266 3.67 3.82 -0.14
C THR A 266 5.12 3.81 -0.62
N LEU A 267 5.85 2.73 -0.34
CA LEU A 267 7.24 2.60 -0.78
C LEU A 267 7.36 2.59 -2.30
N SER A 268 6.43 1.91 -2.99
CA SER A 268 6.40 1.90 -4.46
C SER A 268 6.10 3.28 -5.04
N GLU A 269 5.20 4.07 -4.44
CA GLU A 269 4.92 5.44 -4.84
C GLU A 269 6.14 6.34 -4.61
N LEU A 270 6.80 6.25 -3.43
CA LEU A 270 8.04 6.98 -3.13
C LEU A 270 9.17 6.63 -4.11
N SER A 271 9.30 5.34 -4.44
CA SER A 271 10.29 4.88 -5.42
C SER A 271 10.03 5.45 -6.83
N VAL A 272 8.78 5.42 -7.28
CA VAL A 272 8.40 6.00 -8.59
C VAL A 272 8.66 7.51 -8.65
N CYS A 273 8.52 8.20 -7.52
CA CYS A 273 8.77 9.66 -7.41
C CYS A 273 10.24 9.99 -7.06
N GLY A 274 11.08 9.00 -6.75
CA GLY A 274 12.47 9.22 -6.37
C GLY A 274 12.65 9.95 -5.05
N ILE A 275 11.77 9.73 -4.07
CA ILE A 275 11.78 10.48 -2.80
C ILE A 275 12.54 9.71 -1.73
N PRO A 276 13.62 10.28 -1.18
CA PRO A 276 14.30 9.77 -0.01
C PRO A 276 13.34 9.64 1.18
N SER A 277 13.46 8.59 1.98
CA SER A 277 12.49 8.39 3.04
C SER A 277 13.07 7.95 4.38
N ILE A 278 12.42 8.40 5.45
CA ILE A 278 12.58 7.90 6.82
C ILE A 278 11.40 6.97 7.09
N LEU A 279 11.68 5.69 7.23
CA LEU A 279 10.67 4.65 7.34
C LEU A 279 10.46 4.23 8.80
N LEU A 280 9.22 4.24 9.23
CA LEU A 280 8.81 3.78 10.56
C LEU A 280 7.86 2.59 10.42
N PRO A 281 8.38 1.35 10.34
CA PRO A 281 7.56 0.16 10.22
C PRO A 281 6.51 0.07 11.32
N PHE A 282 5.28 -0.36 10.96
CA PHE A 282 4.23 -0.60 11.95
C PHE A 282 4.48 -1.95 12.65
N PRO A 283 4.76 -1.97 13.97
CA PRO A 283 5.25 -3.18 14.66
C PRO A 283 4.21 -4.29 14.79
N ARG A 284 2.92 -3.98 14.56
CA ARG A 284 1.83 -4.97 14.55
C ARG A 284 1.40 -5.36 13.14
N ALA A 285 2.22 -5.05 12.14
CA ALA A 285 1.98 -5.49 10.77
C ALA A 285 1.98 -7.02 10.70
N THR A 286 1.09 -7.57 9.90
CA THR A 286 0.97 -9.03 9.76
C THR A 286 2.30 -9.64 9.31
N ALA A 287 2.82 -10.61 10.07
CA ALA A 287 4.11 -11.26 9.79
C ALA A 287 5.29 -10.27 9.64
N ASP A 288 5.19 -9.12 10.30
CA ASP A 288 6.21 -8.08 10.29
C ASP A 288 6.61 -7.58 8.88
N HIS A 289 5.67 -7.66 7.92
CA HIS A 289 5.96 -7.33 6.52
C HIS A 289 6.45 -5.89 6.33
N GLN A 290 6.04 -4.93 7.19
CA GLN A 290 6.51 -3.55 7.06
C GLN A 290 8.00 -3.40 7.40
N THR A 291 8.51 -4.13 8.38
CA THR A 291 9.94 -4.16 8.66
C THR A 291 10.71 -4.74 7.46
N LYS A 292 10.23 -5.83 6.89
CA LYS A 292 10.86 -6.44 5.70
C LYS A 292 10.84 -5.51 4.48
N ASN A 293 9.72 -4.83 4.24
CA ASN A 293 9.63 -3.81 3.20
C ASN A 293 10.64 -2.65 3.42
N ALA A 294 10.76 -2.17 4.66
CA ALA A 294 11.72 -1.11 5.01
C ALA A 294 13.17 -1.58 4.83
N GLU A 295 13.50 -2.80 5.26
CA GLU A 295 14.83 -3.39 5.10
C GLU A 295 15.25 -3.46 3.62
N THR A 296 14.31 -3.76 2.70
CA THR A 296 14.57 -3.74 1.25
C THR A 296 14.99 -2.35 0.78
N MET A 297 14.27 -1.30 1.19
CA MET A 297 14.60 0.08 0.83
C MET A 297 15.95 0.55 1.42
N VAL A 298 16.21 0.17 2.69
CA VAL A 298 17.47 0.51 3.38
C VAL A 298 18.66 -0.17 2.73
N ARG A 299 18.55 -1.47 2.39
CA ARG A 299 19.62 -2.19 1.67
C ARG A 299 19.94 -1.57 0.32
N ALA A 300 18.95 -1.03 -0.36
CA ALA A 300 19.12 -0.32 -1.63
C ALA A 300 19.70 1.10 -1.45
N GLY A 301 19.85 1.59 -0.22
CA GLY A 301 20.29 2.96 0.03
C GLY A 301 19.24 4.03 -0.24
N ALA A 302 17.96 3.65 -0.36
CA ALA A 302 16.84 4.55 -0.68
C ALA A 302 16.14 5.14 0.56
N ALA A 303 16.43 4.59 1.75
CA ALA A 303 15.75 4.99 2.98
C ALA A 303 16.63 4.82 4.23
N ILE A 304 16.25 5.52 5.29
CA ILE A 304 16.67 5.25 6.67
C ILE A 304 15.48 4.63 7.41
N MET A 305 15.73 3.63 8.27
CA MET A 305 14.69 3.03 9.08
C MET A 305 14.86 3.41 10.55
N ILE A 306 13.80 3.89 11.18
CA ILE A 306 13.69 4.04 12.63
C ILE A 306 12.63 3.04 13.11
N ARG A 307 13.01 2.10 13.97
CA ARG A 307 12.04 1.20 14.59
C ARG A 307 11.15 1.97 15.56
N GLN A 308 9.88 1.61 15.67
CA GLN A 308 8.97 2.36 16.54
C GLN A 308 9.39 2.33 18.02
N ALA A 309 10.13 1.31 18.46
CA ALA A 309 10.68 1.25 19.82
C ALA A 309 11.77 2.31 20.06
N ASP A 310 12.47 2.71 18.99
CA ASP A 310 13.57 3.69 19.02
C ASP A 310 13.10 5.10 18.64
N LEU A 311 11.80 5.27 18.37
CA LEU A 311 11.23 6.54 17.96
C LEU A 311 11.13 7.51 19.13
N THR A 312 12.01 8.49 19.15
CA THR A 312 11.97 9.67 20.02
C THR A 312 11.93 10.94 19.18
N ALA A 313 11.52 12.06 19.77
CA ALA A 313 11.57 13.35 19.07
C ALA A 313 13.01 13.72 18.66
N SER A 314 14.01 13.47 19.53
CA SER A 314 15.44 13.74 19.26
C SER A 314 15.93 12.92 18.07
N ASN A 315 15.74 11.59 18.09
CA ASN A 315 16.18 10.73 17.00
C ASN A 315 15.50 11.10 15.66
N LEU A 316 14.19 11.40 15.68
CA LEU A 316 13.48 11.84 14.49
C LEU A 316 14.02 13.18 13.98
N GLN A 317 14.23 14.16 14.86
CA GLN A 317 14.80 15.46 14.52
C GLN A 317 16.20 15.34 13.92
N GLU A 318 17.10 14.64 14.59
CA GLU A 318 18.48 14.43 14.13
C GLU A 318 18.51 13.75 12.75
N THR A 319 17.64 12.77 12.54
CA THR A 319 17.55 12.06 11.24
C THR A 319 17.02 12.99 10.15
N ILE A 320 15.95 13.77 10.39
CA ILE A 320 15.39 14.71 9.42
C ILE A 320 16.44 15.79 9.07
N ILE A 321 17.02 16.44 10.08
CA ILE A 321 17.96 17.53 9.88
C ILE A 321 19.22 17.01 9.19
N GLY A 322 19.79 15.92 9.66
CA GLY A 322 21.00 15.32 9.09
C GLY A 322 20.83 14.91 7.61
N LEU A 323 19.63 14.48 7.20
CA LEU A 323 19.34 14.22 5.78
C LEU A 323 19.19 15.51 4.97
N LEU A 324 18.51 16.53 5.49
CA LEU A 324 18.27 17.76 4.77
C LEU A 324 19.53 18.63 4.64
N ASP A 325 20.48 18.50 5.58
CA ASP A 325 21.76 19.19 5.55
C ASP A 325 22.78 18.52 4.61
N ASP A 326 22.62 17.22 4.34
CA ASP A 326 23.52 16.44 3.47
C ASP A 326 22.90 16.28 2.06
N THR A 327 23.11 17.29 1.22
CA THR A 327 22.54 17.32 -0.14
C THR A 327 23.01 16.16 -1.01
N ASP A 328 24.26 15.73 -0.86
CA ASP A 328 24.84 14.62 -1.65
C ASP A 328 24.17 13.30 -1.27
N LYS A 329 24.03 13.04 0.03
CA LYS A 329 23.32 11.86 0.54
C LYS A 329 21.85 11.88 0.14
N LEU A 330 21.19 13.02 0.24
CA LEU A 330 19.78 13.19 -0.15
C LEU A 330 19.58 12.86 -1.63
N THR A 331 20.46 13.40 -2.50
CA THR A 331 20.44 13.14 -3.94
C THR A 331 20.71 11.65 -4.25
N ALA A 332 21.72 11.05 -3.61
CA ALA A 332 22.03 9.65 -3.78
C ALA A 332 20.87 8.74 -3.36
N MET A 333 20.23 9.03 -2.22
CA MET A 333 19.06 8.28 -1.74
C MET A 333 17.88 8.41 -2.70
N GLY A 334 17.62 9.59 -3.25
CA GLY A 334 16.59 9.82 -4.27
C GLY A 334 16.83 9.02 -5.54
N ALA A 335 18.07 8.99 -6.03
CA ALA A 335 18.46 8.20 -7.19
C ALA A 335 18.28 6.69 -6.93
N GLN A 336 18.64 6.21 -5.74
CA GLN A 336 18.41 4.81 -5.35
C GLN A 336 16.91 4.49 -5.24
N ALA A 337 16.10 5.39 -4.65
CA ALA A 337 14.65 5.22 -4.63
C ALA A 337 14.10 5.09 -6.06
N LEU A 338 14.48 6.00 -6.95
CA LEU A 338 14.04 5.99 -8.36
C LEU A 338 14.44 4.70 -9.10
N SER A 339 15.62 4.13 -8.82
CA SER A 339 16.08 2.88 -9.42
C SER A 339 15.19 1.67 -9.08
N LEU A 340 14.53 1.70 -7.91
CA LEU A 340 13.56 0.69 -7.49
C LEU A 340 12.17 0.94 -8.08
N GLY A 341 11.92 2.12 -8.61
CA GLY A 341 10.62 2.54 -9.14
C GLY A 341 10.18 1.73 -10.35
N LYS A 342 8.92 1.32 -10.37
CA LYS A 342 8.28 0.61 -11.50
C LYS A 342 7.05 1.37 -11.99
N PRO A 343 7.21 2.51 -12.68
CA PRO A 343 6.08 3.39 -13.05
C PRO A 343 5.10 2.72 -14.02
N LYS A 344 5.51 1.68 -14.72
CA LYS A 344 4.68 0.92 -15.68
C LYS A 344 4.08 -0.36 -15.07
N ALA A 345 4.27 -0.62 -13.77
CA ALA A 345 3.85 -1.86 -13.11
C ALA A 345 2.39 -2.25 -13.38
N THR A 346 1.44 -1.32 -13.23
CA THR A 346 0.02 -1.59 -13.49
C THR A 346 -0.22 -2.04 -14.92
N LYS A 347 0.41 -1.38 -15.89
CA LYS A 347 0.28 -1.71 -17.32
C LYS A 347 0.87 -3.08 -17.63
N GLU A 348 2.06 -3.36 -17.12
CA GLU A 348 2.76 -4.63 -17.30
C GLU A 348 1.97 -5.80 -16.69
N ILE A 349 1.45 -5.63 -15.47
CA ILE A 349 0.59 -6.63 -14.81
C ILE A 349 -0.64 -6.92 -15.67
N VAL A 350 -1.31 -5.90 -16.20
CA VAL A 350 -2.51 -6.08 -17.03
C VAL A 350 -2.17 -6.73 -18.36
N ASP A 351 -1.04 -6.41 -19.01
CA ASP A 351 -0.58 -7.10 -20.23
C ASP A 351 -0.40 -8.60 -19.98
N LYS A 352 0.24 -8.96 -18.85
CA LYS A 352 0.44 -10.35 -18.45
C LYS A 352 -0.88 -11.05 -18.10
N ILE A 353 -1.81 -10.36 -17.40
CA ILE A 353 -3.14 -10.89 -17.12
C ILE A 353 -3.92 -11.19 -18.42
N PHE A 354 -3.85 -10.31 -19.41
CA PHE A 354 -4.50 -10.56 -20.70
C PHE A 354 -3.91 -11.78 -21.45
N LYS A 355 -2.57 -11.96 -21.38
CA LYS A 355 -1.95 -13.16 -21.95
C LYS A 355 -2.44 -14.43 -21.28
N VAL A 356 -2.49 -14.44 -19.94
CA VAL A 356 -2.99 -15.58 -19.15
C VAL A 356 -4.48 -15.86 -19.38
N ALA A 357 -5.29 -14.82 -19.60
CA ALA A 357 -6.74 -14.95 -19.79
C ALA A 357 -7.14 -15.40 -21.19
N LEU A 358 -6.27 -15.23 -22.18
CA LEU A 358 -6.58 -15.52 -23.60
C LEU A 358 -5.88 -16.79 -24.11
N GLY A 359 -5.00 -17.41 -23.28
CA GLY A 359 -4.24 -18.61 -23.64
C GLY A 359 -3.06 -18.24 -24.50
#